data_fb667d6fa3fea97a676768a2cc1f56cb
#
_entry.id   fb667d6fa3fea97a676768a2cc1f56cb
#
_cell.length_a   1.000
_cell.length_b   1.000
_cell.length_c   1.000
_cell.angle_alpha   90.00
_cell.angle_beta   90.00
_cell.angle_gamma   90.00
#
_symmetry.space_group_name_H-M   'P 1'
#
loop_
_entity.id
_entity.type
_entity.pdbx_description
1 polymer ?
#
loop_
_entity_poly.entity_id
_entity_poly.type
_entity_poly.pdbx_seq_one_letter_code
_entity_poly.pdbx_strand_id
1 'polypeptide(L)'
;MGTAETRRRLVDAAERVIRAKGLARATTKEIAREAGCAEGTLYLHFADKLDLIRAVQEQLLPAFVDLLLRLPGKAGTRTVAANLTEVAEQAMVLYRDFIPVNAGVFADPELLERLRRLLRERGDGPQRAYEPIVAYLEAEQALGRVAAGVDPLAAAVLLLGGCQQHVFVEQLIGADLHPLGGRPSPAASLVRTLLAGLAAPDPEERA
;
A
#
# COMPACT_ATOMS: atom_id res chain seq x y z
N MET A 1 25.35 -4.97 -21.74
CA MET A 1 24.09 -4.77 -20.97
C MET A 1 24.27 -3.54 -20.10
N GLY A 2 23.33 -2.58 -20.14
CA GLY A 2 23.45 -1.31 -19.42
C GLY A 2 23.25 -1.50 -17.91
N THR A 3 23.89 -0.66 -17.11
CA THR A 3 23.81 -0.66 -15.64
C THR A 3 22.35 -0.62 -15.12
N ALA A 4 21.50 0.16 -15.76
CA ALA A 4 20.06 0.29 -15.41
C ALA A 4 19.28 -1.02 -15.65
N GLU A 5 19.55 -1.73 -16.74
CA GLU A 5 18.92 -3.01 -17.08
C GLU A 5 19.30 -4.09 -16.06
N THR A 6 20.57 -4.15 -15.66
CA THR A 6 21.03 -5.10 -14.65
C THR A 6 20.40 -4.81 -13.29
N ARG A 7 20.29 -3.51 -12.91
CA ARG A 7 19.62 -3.12 -11.67
C ARG A 7 18.14 -3.55 -11.65
N ARG A 8 17.41 -3.33 -12.74
CA ARG A 8 16.01 -3.75 -12.86
C ARG A 8 15.86 -5.27 -12.72
N ARG A 9 16.67 -6.06 -13.43
CA ARG A 9 16.67 -7.53 -13.32
C ARG A 9 16.92 -8.02 -11.90
N LEU A 10 17.79 -7.36 -11.15
CA LEU A 10 18.06 -7.68 -9.75
C LEU A 10 16.85 -7.38 -8.87
N VAL A 11 16.14 -6.27 -9.09
CA VAL A 11 14.91 -5.94 -8.35
C VAL A 11 13.81 -6.93 -8.66
N ASP A 12 13.56 -7.25 -9.93
CA ASP A 12 12.56 -8.25 -10.35
C ASP A 12 12.88 -9.65 -9.76
N ALA A 13 14.15 -10.03 -9.73
CA ALA A 13 14.58 -11.29 -9.14
C ALA A 13 14.39 -11.29 -7.62
N ALA A 14 14.73 -10.18 -6.95
CA ALA A 14 14.51 -10.04 -5.51
C ALA A 14 13.03 -10.16 -5.15
N GLU A 15 12.14 -9.49 -5.87
CA GLU A 15 10.70 -9.60 -5.70
C GLU A 15 10.23 -11.05 -5.82
N ARG A 16 10.61 -11.76 -6.89
CA ARG A 16 10.25 -13.18 -7.08
C ARG A 16 10.74 -14.08 -5.95
N VAL A 17 12.02 -13.94 -5.54
CA VAL A 17 12.61 -14.75 -4.47
C VAL A 17 11.92 -14.48 -3.13
N ILE A 18 11.66 -13.19 -2.81
CA ILE A 18 10.97 -12.79 -1.57
C ILE A 18 9.54 -13.34 -1.54
N ARG A 19 8.81 -13.25 -2.64
CA ARG A 19 7.46 -13.84 -2.73
C ARG A 19 7.46 -15.36 -2.56
N ALA A 20 8.43 -16.06 -3.15
CA ALA A 20 8.48 -17.52 -3.11
C ALA A 20 8.93 -18.09 -1.76
N LYS A 21 9.83 -17.43 -1.05
CA LYS A 21 10.52 -17.99 0.14
C LYS A 21 10.40 -17.13 1.40
N GLY A 22 9.87 -15.92 1.30
CA GLY A 22 9.90 -14.89 2.34
C GLY A 22 11.27 -14.21 2.44
N LEU A 23 11.27 -12.99 2.99
CA LEU A 23 12.46 -12.14 3.09
C LEU A 23 13.57 -12.77 3.94
N ALA A 24 13.21 -13.47 5.02
CA ALA A 24 14.18 -14.09 5.93
C ALA A 24 15.07 -15.14 5.21
N ARG A 25 14.53 -15.85 4.23
CA ARG A 25 15.23 -16.88 3.46
C ARG A 25 15.76 -16.40 2.11
N ALA A 26 15.40 -15.18 1.70
CA ALA A 26 15.94 -14.57 0.48
C ALA A 26 17.38 -14.13 0.70
N THR A 27 18.34 -14.85 0.12
CA THR A 27 19.76 -14.51 0.18
C THR A 27 20.21 -13.73 -1.05
N THR A 28 21.20 -12.86 -0.91
CA THR A 28 21.80 -12.11 -2.03
C THR A 28 22.33 -13.04 -3.13
N LYS A 29 22.89 -14.17 -2.72
CA LYS A 29 23.38 -15.22 -3.65
C LYS A 29 22.25 -15.82 -4.49
N GLU A 30 21.10 -16.12 -3.89
CA GLU A 30 19.92 -16.64 -4.63
C GLU A 30 19.34 -15.59 -5.57
N ILE A 31 19.23 -14.35 -5.10
CA ILE A 31 18.73 -13.23 -5.91
C ILE A 31 19.62 -12.99 -7.13
N ALA A 32 20.95 -12.98 -6.94
CA ALA A 32 21.90 -12.84 -8.04
C ALA A 32 21.78 -14.01 -9.04
N ARG A 33 21.67 -15.24 -8.56
CA ARG A 33 21.44 -16.43 -9.40
C ARG A 33 20.13 -16.32 -10.20
N GLU A 34 19.06 -15.92 -9.55
CA GLU A 34 17.74 -15.70 -10.18
C GLU A 34 17.79 -14.58 -11.23
N ALA A 35 18.59 -13.53 -10.98
CA ALA A 35 18.85 -12.45 -11.92
C ALA A 35 19.80 -12.83 -13.06
N GLY A 36 20.44 -14.03 -13.02
CA GLY A 36 21.41 -14.48 -14.01
C GLY A 36 22.71 -13.69 -13.97
N CYS A 37 23.21 -13.34 -12.76
CA CYS A 37 24.50 -12.65 -12.58
C CYS A 37 25.28 -13.19 -11.37
N ALA A 38 26.54 -12.78 -11.25
CA ALA A 38 27.36 -13.09 -10.08
C ALA A 38 26.88 -12.26 -8.86
N GLU A 39 27.04 -12.80 -7.64
CA GLU A 39 26.65 -12.11 -6.40
C GLU A 39 27.36 -10.76 -6.24
N GLY A 40 28.63 -10.66 -6.63
CA GLY A 40 29.37 -9.39 -6.64
C GLY A 40 28.72 -8.30 -7.48
N THR A 41 27.99 -8.67 -8.54
CA THR A 41 27.24 -7.71 -9.35
C THR A 41 26.10 -7.03 -8.56
N LEU A 42 25.46 -7.76 -7.64
CA LEU A 42 24.41 -7.19 -6.78
C LEU A 42 24.98 -6.06 -5.93
N TYR A 43 26.15 -6.24 -5.33
CA TYR A 43 26.80 -5.24 -4.48
C TYR A 43 27.35 -4.03 -5.26
N LEU A 44 27.46 -4.12 -6.58
CA LEU A 44 27.75 -2.93 -7.42
C LEU A 44 26.52 -2.02 -7.58
N HIS A 45 25.29 -2.56 -7.37
CA HIS A 45 24.04 -1.85 -7.57
C HIS A 45 23.32 -1.47 -6.28
N PHE A 46 23.55 -2.24 -5.21
CA PHE A 46 22.87 -2.06 -3.91
C PHE A 46 23.91 -2.15 -2.80
N ALA A 47 23.93 -1.14 -1.94
CA ALA A 47 24.85 -1.05 -0.82
C ALA A 47 24.67 -2.24 0.15
N ASP A 48 23.44 -2.71 0.31
CA ASP A 48 23.09 -3.81 1.20
C ASP A 48 21.68 -4.36 0.88
N LYS A 49 21.24 -5.32 1.71
CA LYS A 49 19.92 -5.98 1.58
C LYS A 49 18.77 -5.00 1.76
N LEU A 50 18.89 -3.97 2.63
CA LEU A 50 17.84 -2.99 2.85
C LEU A 50 17.66 -2.10 1.61
N ASP A 51 18.75 -1.69 0.98
CA ASP A 51 18.70 -0.89 -0.25
C ASP A 51 18.01 -1.66 -1.39
N LEU A 52 18.28 -2.95 -1.51
CA LEU A 52 17.58 -3.82 -2.47
C LEU A 52 16.09 -3.97 -2.13
N ILE A 53 15.73 -4.20 -0.85
CA ILE A 53 14.33 -4.30 -0.42
C ILE A 53 13.58 -3.00 -0.75
N ARG A 54 14.19 -1.87 -0.49
CA ARG A 54 13.61 -0.56 -0.84
C ARG A 54 13.37 -0.41 -2.32
N ALA A 55 14.33 -0.83 -3.14
CA ALA A 55 14.14 -0.79 -4.59
C ALA A 55 12.96 -1.68 -5.06
N VAL A 56 12.72 -2.82 -4.40
CA VAL A 56 11.51 -3.63 -4.63
C VAL A 56 10.26 -2.86 -4.22
N GLN A 57 10.25 -2.23 -3.03
CA GLN A 57 9.11 -1.42 -2.59
C GLN A 57 8.83 -0.24 -3.54
N GLU A 58 9.88 0.47 -3.96
CA GLU A 58 9.80 1.59 -4.91
C GLU A 58 9.26 1.14 -6.28
N GLN A 59 9.48 -0.10 -6.69
CA GLN A 59 8.92 -0.66 -7.93
C GLN A 59 7.42 -0.94 -7.84
N LEU A 60 6.91 -1.28 -6.64
CA LEU A 60 5.51 -1.62 -6.41
C LEU A 60 4.60 -0.39 -6.24
N LEU A 61 5.17 0.75 -5.85
CA LEU A 61 4.42 1.95 -5.46
C LEU A 61 3.83 2.79 -6.61
N PRO A 62 4.43 2.91 -7.82
CA PRO A 62 4.10 3.98 -8.75
C PRO A 62 2.61 4.07 -9.12
N ALA A 63 1.96 2.95 -9.43
CA ALA A 63 0.55 2.94 -9.83
C ALA A 63 -0.37 3.47 -8.72
N PHE A 64 -0.11 3.10 -7.47
CA PHE A 64 -0.89 3.56 -6.32
C PHE A 64 -0.61 5.03 -5.99
N VAL A 65 0.66 5.44 -6.01
CA VAL A 65 1.06 6.84 -5.79
C VAL A 65 0.46 7.76 -6.85
N ASP A 66 0.53 7.37 -8.12
CA ASP A 66 -0.09 8.13 -9.22
C ASP A 66 -1.60 8.28 -9.09
N LEU A 67 -2.28 7.23 -8.60
CA LEU A 67 -3.70 7.29 -8.30
C LEU A 67 -3.99 8.30 -7.18
N LEU A 68 -3.24 8.20 -6.08
CA LEU A 68 -3.40 9.09 -4.92
C LEU A 68 -3.13 10.55 -5.28
N LEU A 69 -2.07 10.84 -6.02
CA LEU A 69 -1.75 12.22 -6.43
C LEU A 69 -2.85 12.86 -7.29
N ARG A 70 -3.60 12.06 -8.06
CA ARG A 70 -4.73 12.54 -8.86
C ARG A 70 -6.05 12.61 -8.11
N LEU A 71 -6.14 11.99 -6.94
CA LEU A 71 -7.39 11.86 -6.19
C LEU A 71 -8.01 13.22 -5.79
N PRO A 72 -7.27 14.19 -5.25
CA PRO A 72 -7.85 15.50 -4.89
C PRO A 72 -8.52 16.20 -6.07
N GLY A 73 -7.95 16.07 -7.28
CA GLY A 73 -8.53 16.62 -8.51
C GLY A 73 -9.83 15.95 -8.97
N LYS A 74 -10.22 14.83 -8.36
CA LYS A 74 -11.49 14.13 -8.62
C LYS A 74 -12.65 14.65 -7.74
N ALA A 75 -12.40 15.58 -6.81
CA ALA A 75 -13.46 16.14 -5.97
C ALA A 75 -14.57 16.77 -6.83
N GLY A 76 -15.84 16.55 -6.43
CA GLY A 76 -17.00 16.96 -7.20
C GLY A 76 -17.30 16.12 -8.44
N THR A 77 -16.41 15.21 -8.84
CA THR A 77 -16.62 14.32 -9.99
C THR A 77 -17.05 12.92 -9.53
N ARG A 78 -17.82 12.19 -10.35
CA ARG A 78 -18.32 10.85 -10.02
C ARG A 78 -19.01 10.84 -8.64
N THR A 79 -19.08 9.67 -7.97
CA THR A 79 -19.53 9.57 -6.57
C THR A 79 -18.32 9.41 -5.65
N VAL A 80 -18.42 9.89 -4.41
CA VAL A 80 -17.39 9.65 -3.37
C VAL A 80 -17.11 8.16 -3.24
N ALA A 81 -18.17 7.33 -3.23
CA ALA A 81 -18.06 5.88 -3.18
C ALA A 81 -17.21 5.31 -4.33
N ALA A 82 -17.46 5.76 -5.57
CA ALA A 82 -16.72 5.26 -6.73
C ALA A 82 -15.23 5.65 -6.70
N ASN A 83 -14.91 6.89 -6.28
CA ASN A 83 -13.54 7.35 -6.17
C ASN A 83 -12.78 6.62 -5.06
N LEU A 84 -13.39 6.45 -3.88
CA LEU A 84 -12.75 5.70 -2.78
C LEU A 84 -12.67 4.20 -3.05
N THR A 85 -13.61 3.61 -3.80
CA THR A 85 -13.52 2.19 -4.21
C THR A 85 -12.32 1.96 -5.11
N GLU A 86 -12.05 2.85 -6.06
CA GLU A 86 -10.85 2.79 -6.91
C GLU A 86 -9.55 2.85 -6.08
N VAL A 87 -9.51 3.71 -5.05
CA VAL A 87 -8.39 3.76 -4.09
C VAL A 87 -8.26 2.44 -3.33
N ALA A 88 -9.35 1.90 -2.81
CA ALA A 88 -9.35 0.66 -2.03
C ALA A 88 -8.92 -0.55 -2.88
N GLU A 89 -9.37 -0.65 -4.13
CA GLU A 89 -8.96 -1.72 -5.06
C GLU A 89 -7.46 -1.68 -5.32
N GLN A 90 -6.91 -0.51 -5.63
CA GLN A 90 -5.47 -0.36 -5.86
C GLN A 90 -4.64 -0.55 -4.58
N ALA A 91 -5.14 -0.13 -3.43
CA ALA A 91 -4.51 -0.40 -2.13
C ALA A 91 -4.43 -1.90 -1.86
N MET A 92 -5.50 -2.67 -2.10
CA MET A 92 -5.49 -4.12 -1.93
C MET A 92 -4.52 -4.81 -2.89
N VAL A 93 -4.41 -4.36 -4.14
CA VAL A 93 -3.40 -4.87 -5.09
C VAL A 93 -2.01 -4.62 -4.53
N LEU A 94 -1.70 -3.40 -4.10
CA LEU A 94 -0.42 -3.05 -3.51
C LEU A 94 -0.10 -3.90 -2.27
N TYR A 95 -1.05 -4.05 -1.34
CA TYR A 95 -0.81 -4.75 -0.08
C TYR A 95 -0.55 -6.25 -0.27
N ARG A 96 -1.09 -6.90 -1.31
CA ARG A 96 -0.77 -8.31 -1.63
C ARG A 96 0.73 -8.51 -1.88
N ASP A 97 1.38 -7.51 -2.44
CA ASP A 97 2.82 -7.53 -2.73
C ASP A 97 3.66 -6.98 -1.56
N PHE A 98 3.15 -5.97 -0.87
CA PHE A 98 3.85 -5.27 0.19
C PHE A 98 3.91 -6.04 1.52
N ILE A 99 2.85 -6.77 1.88
CA ILE A 99 2.78 -7.49 3.16
C ILE A 99 3.89 -8.54 3.28
N PRO A 100 4.15 -9.42 2.28
CA PRO A 100 5.23 -10.40 2.37
C PRO A 100 6.62 -9.78 2.49
N VAL A 101 6.85 -8.65 1.83
CA VAL A 101 8.12 -7.90 1.91
C VAL A 101 8.29 -7.30 3.30
N ASN A 102 7.26 -6.62 3.81
CA ASN A 102 7.30 -5.94 5.11
C ASN A 102 7.34 -6.92 6.29
N ALA A 103 6.66 -8.06 6.21
CA ALA A 103 6.68 -9.08 7.26
C ALA A 103 8.12 -9.50 7.61
N GLY A 104 8.99 -9.64 6.60
CA GLY A 104 10.40 -9.96 6.82
C GLY A 104 11.21 -8.81 7.43
N VAL A 105 10.86 -7.56 7.14
CA VAL A 105 11.48 -6.38 7.78
C VAL A 105 11.08 -6.30 9.24
N PHE A 106 9.81 -6.53 9.57
CA PHE A 106 9.34 -6.55 10.96
C PHE A 106 9.92 -7.69 11.79
N ALA A 107 10.26 -8.82 11.16
CA ALA A 107 10.88 -9.96 11.82
C ALA A 107 12.37 -9.77 12.14
N ASP A 108 13.01 -8.73 11.60
CA ASP A 108 14.44 -8.43 11.78
C ASP A 108 14.57 -7.05 12.49
N PRO A 109 14.88 -7.03 13.81
CA PRO A 109 14.94 -5.78 14.57
C PRO A 109 15.99 -4.78 14.06
N GLU A 110 17.13 -5.27 13.57
CA GLU A 110 18.20 -4.41 13.05
C GLU A 110 17.75 -3.76 11.72
N LEU A 111 17.17 -4.54 10.84
CA LEU A 111 16.66 -4.09 9.56
C LEU A 111 15.52 -3.06 9.76
N LEU A 112 14.63 -3.34 10.72
CA LEU A 112 13.53 -2.44 11.07
C LEU A 112 14.03 -1.09 11.61
N GLU A 113 15.04 -1.08 12.50
CA GLU A 113 15.58 0.16 13.04
C GLU A 113 16.31 0.97 11.96
N ARG A 114 17.01 0.32 11.06
CA ARG A 114 17.61 0.98 9.89
C ARG A 114 16.56 1.59 8.96
N LEU A 115 15.47 0.88 8.69
CA LEU A 115 14.35 1.41 7.91
C LEU A 115 13.72 2.62 8.59
N ARG A 116 13.44 2.54 9.91
CA ARG A 116 12.89 3.66 10.69
C ARG A 116 13.76 4.91 10.61
N ARG A 117 15.08 4.76 10.75
CA ARG A 117 16.04 5.87 10.63
C ARG A 117 15.94 6.53 9.26
N LEU A 118 15.97 5.72 8.23
CA LEU A 118 15.91 6.19 6.84
C LEU A 118 14.60 6.95 6.54
N LEU A 119 13.45 6.44 7.00
CA LEU A 119 12.16 7.10 6.82
C LEU A 119 12.11 8.45 7.55
N ARG A 120 12.70 8.53 8.77
CA ARG A 120 12.82 9.79 9.51
C ARG A 120 13.71 10.82 8.78
N GLU A 121 14.87 10.39 8.29
CA GLU A 121 15.82 11.26 7.58
C GLU A 121 15.24 11.83 6.29
N ARG A 122 14.42 11.07 5.60
CA ARG A 122 13.79 11.49 4.34
C ARG A 122 12.45 12.21 4.52
N GLY A 123 11.88 12.21 5.72
CA GLY A 123 10.51 12.65 5.95
C GLY A 123 9.49 11.84 5.15
N ASP A 124 9.85 10.59 4.84
CA ASP A 124 9.07 9.68 4.00
C ASP A 124 8.41 8.60 4.86
N GLY A 125 7.37 7.94 4.33
CA GLY A 125 6.77 6.82 5.02
C GLY A 125 5.33 6.55 4.59
N PRO A 126 4.76 5.41 5.05
CA PRO A 126 3.42 5.00 4.64
C PRO A 126 2.32 5.99 5.05
N GLN A 127 2.54 6.83 6.08
CA GLN A 127 1.60 7.86 6.51
C GLN A 127 1.33 8.91 5.42
N ARG A 128 2.26 9.14 4.48
CA ARG A 128 2.06 10.08 3.37
C ARG A 128 0.95 9.65 2.40
N ALA A 129 0.59 8.38 2.40
CA ALA A 129 -0.54 7.90 1.61
C ALA A 129 -1.88 8.48 2.09
N TYR A 130 -1.98 8.95 3.33
CA TYR A 130 -3.19 9.56 3.86
C TYR A 130 -3.41 10.98 3.33
N GLU A 131 -2.35 11.75 3.11
CA GLU A 131 -2.43 13.17 2.73
C GLU A 131 -3.35 13.43 1.52
N PRO A 132 -3.23 12.72 0.38
CA PRO A 132 -4.10 12.94 -0.77
C PRO A 132 -5.55 12.52 -0.51
N ILE A 133 -5.78 11.51 0.33
CA ILE A 133 -7.12 11.05 0.70
C ILE A 133 -7.78 12.09 1.60
N VAL A 134 -7.04 12.64 2.56
CA VAL A 134 -7.50 13.74 3.44
C VAL A 134 -7.89 14.94 2.59
N ALA A 135 -6.99 15.41 1.71
CA ALA A 135 -7.27 16.55 0.84
C ALA A 135 -8.50 16.33 -0.06
N TYR A 136 -8.70 15.10 -0.55
CA TYR A 136 -9.89 14.74 -1.31
C TYR A 136 -11.17 14.84 -0.45
N LEU A 137 -11.15 14.25 0.75
CA LEU A 137 -12.30 14.25 1.65
C LEU A 137 -12.66 15.67 2.14
N GLU A 138 -11.68 16.51 2.44
CA GLU A 138 -11.86 17.92 2.79
C GLU A 138 -12.52 18.69 1.63
N ALA A 139 -12.08 18.45 0.40
CA ALA A 139 -12.70 19.04 -0.78
C ALA A 139 -14.14 18.57 -0.98
N GLU A 140 -14.46 17.30 -0.72
CA GLU A 140 -15.82 16.77 -0.78
C GLU A 140 -16.71 17.27 0.36
N GLN A 141 -16.13 17.56 1.54
CA GLN A 141 -16.83 18.26 2.63
C GLN A 141 -17.19 19.70 2.25
N ALA A 142 -16.27 20.43 1.63
CA ALA A 142 -16.52 21.78 1.15
C ALA A 142 -17.64 21.82 0.09
N LEU A 143 -17.83 20.74 -0.66
CA LEU A 143 -18.93 20.56 -1.63
C LEU A 143 -20.23 20.02 -0.98
N GLY A 144 -20.26 19.77 0.32
CA GLY A 144 -21.40 19.20 1.04
C GLY A 144 -21.68 17.72 0.70
N ARG A 145 -20.74 17.00 0.10
CA ARG A 145 -20.89 15.59 -0.32
C ARG A 145 -20.35 14.59 0.70
N VAL A 146 -19.56 15.06 1.67
CA VAL A 146 -19.15 14.37 2.88
C VAL A 146 -19.57 15.22 4.07
N ALA A 147 -20.06 14.60 5.15
CA ALA A 147 -20.51 15.32 6.34
C ALA A 147 -19.37 16.10 6.99
N ALA A 148 -19.60 17.34 7.40
CA ALA A 148 -18.59 18.22 7.99
C ALA A 148 -18.02 17.70 9.32
N GLY A 149 -18.78 16.89 10.07
CA GLY A 149 -18.31 16.27 11.33
C GLY A 149 -17.40 15.06 11.18
N VAL A 150 -17.14 14.61 9.94
CA VAL A 150 -16.23 13.50 9.68
C VAL A 150 -14.78 13.97 9.80
N ASP A 151 -13.96 13.24 10.53
CA ASP A 151 -12.49 13.41 10.51
C ASP A 151 -11.91 12.76 9.25
N PRO A 152 -11.38 13.55 8.28
CA PRO A 152 -10.84 13.02 7.04
C PRO A 152 -9.63 12.09 7.26
N LEU A 153 -8.79 12.36 8.27
CA LEU A 153 -7.64 11.51 8.59
C LEU A 153 -8.09 10.16 9.15
N ALA A 154 -9.03 10.16 10.09
CA ALA A 154 -9.59 8.92 10.62
C ALA A 154 -10.25 8.08 9.52
N ALA A 155 -11.00 8.72 8.59
CA ALA A 155 -11.60 8.04 7.45
C ALA A 155 -10.54 7.44 6.50
N ALA A 156 -9.45 8.15 6.21
CA ALA A 156 -8.35 7.65 5.40
C ALA A 156 -7.63 6.45 6.06
N VAL A 157 -7.39 6.54 7.38
CA VAL A 157 -6.78 5.44 8.17
C VAL A 157 -7.69 4.21 8.18
N LEU A 158 -9.00 4.37 8.40
CA LEU A 158 -9.97 3.27 8.37
C LEU A 158 -10.05 2.62 6.99
N LEU A 159 -10.05 3.41 5.91
CA LEU A 159 -10.09 2.90 4.55
C LEU A 159 -8.86 2.03 4.24
N LEU A 160 -7.66 2.59 4.38
CA LEU A 160 -6.43 1.88 4.04
C LEU A 160 -6.13 0.75 5.04
N GLY A 161 -6.42 0.96 6.33
CA GLY A 161 -6.29 -0.07 7.36
C GLY A 161 -7.23 -1.25 7.12
N GLY A 162 -8.48 -1.00 6.73
CA GLY A 162 -9.43 -2.04 6.33
C GLY A 162 -8.96 -2.85 5.12
N CYS A 163 -8.41 -2.16 4.10
CA CYS A 163 -7.82 -2.82 2.93
C CYS A 163 -6.62 -3.70 3.31
N GLN A 164 -5.72 -3.18 4.14
CA GLN A 164 -4.54 -3.91 4.62
C GLN A 164 -4.93 -5.13 5.44
N GLN A 165 -5.85 -4.98 6.40
CA GLN A 165 -6.33 -6.08 7.23
C GLN A 165 -7.02 -7.17 6.41
N HIS A 166 -7.83 -6.78 5.42
CA HIS A 166 -8.47 -7.74 4.53
C HIS A 166 -7.43 -8.60 3.79
N VAL A 167 -6.44 -7.97 3.15
CA VAL A 167 -5.39 -8.68 2.42
C VAL A 167 -4.50 -9.51 3.36
N PHE A 168 -4.19 -8.99 4.55
CA PHE A 168 -3.42 -9.73 5.55
C PHE A 168 -4.10 -11.05 5.92
N VAL A 169 -5.41 -11.02 6.18
CA VAL A 169 -6.16 -12.25 6.53
C VAL A 169 -6.27 -13.19 5.33
N GLU A 170 -6.52 -12.68 4.10
CA GLU A 170 -6.50 -13.50 2.89
C GLU A 170 -5.17 -14.29 2.77
N GLN A 171 -4.05 -13.62 2.97
CA GLN A 171 -2.73 -14.25 2.89
C GLN A 171 -2.47 -15.23 4.04
N LEU A 172 -2.96 -14.92 5.24
CA LEU A 172 -2.78 -15.77 6.42
C LEU A 172 -3.54 -17.10 6.28
N ILE A 173 -4.77 -17.06 5.77
CA ILE A 173 -5.60 -18.26 5.61
C ILE A 173 -5.41 -18.96 4.25
N GLY A 174 -4.73 -18.30 3.29
CA GLY A 174 -4.50 -18.84 1.95
C GLY A 174 -5.77 -18.97 1.09
N ALA A 175 -6.82 -18.21 1.40
CA ALA A 175 -8.10 -18.26 0.72
C ALA A 175 -8.78 -16.88 0.72
N ASP A 176 -9.66 -16.66 -0.28
CA ASP A 176 -10.52 -15.48 -0.32
C ASP A 176 -11.48 -15.49 0.89
N LEU A 177 -11.55 -14.35 1.60
CA LEU A 177 -12.50 -14.14 2.70
C LEU A 177 -13.97 -14.08 2.25
N HIS A 178 -14.21 -13.93 0.95
CA HIS A 178 -15.56 -13.87 0.38
C HIS A 178 -15.85 -15.03 -0.57
N PRO A 179 -15.83 -16.29 -0.12
CA PRO A 179 -16.05 -17.46 -0.97
C PRO A 179 -17.48 -17.57 -1.51
N LEU A 180 -18.40 -16.73 -1.05
CA LEU A 180 -19.79 -16.73 -1.47
C LEU A 180 -20.00 -15.79 -2.66
N GLY A 181 -20.16 -16.34 -3.84
CA GLY A 181 -20.44 -15.61 -5.07
C GLY A 181 -21.64 -14.65 -4.92
N GLY A 182 -21.59 -13.52 -5.64
CA GLY A 182 -22.68 -12.53 -5.72
C GLY A 182 -22.57 -11.39 -4.70
N ARG A 183 -21.55 -11.33 -3.86
CA ARG A 183 -21.26 -10.15 -3.00
C ARG A 183 -20.50 -9.06 -3.77
N PRO A 184 -20.69 -7.78 -3.41
CA PRO A 184 -19.85 -6.70 -3.93
C PRO A 184 -18.37 -6.98 -3.63
N SER A 185 -17.46 -6.38 -4.41
CA SER A 185 -16.02 -6.51 -4.13
C SER A 185 -15.70 -6.12 -2.68
N PRO A 186 -14.67 -6.72 -2.04
CA PRO A 186 -14.23 -6.34 -0.70
C PRO A 186 -14.01 -4.83 -0.57
N ALA A 187 -13.38 -4.22 -1.57
CA ALA A 187 -13.14 -2.79 -1.64
C ALA A 187 -14.46 -1.99 -1.61
N ALA A 188 -15.42 -2.35 -2.47
CA ALA A 188 -16.73 -1.70 -2.51
C ALA A 188 -17.53 -1.91 -1.21
N SER A 189 -17.37 -3.06 -0.56
CA SER A 189 -18.02 -3.35 0.74
C SER A 189 -17.43 -2.50 1.85
N LEU A 190 -16.10 -2.37 1.95
CA LEU A 190 -15.42 -1.52 2.92
C LEU A 190 -15.83 -0.05 2.74
N VAL A 191 -15.78 0.45 1.51
CA VAL A 191 -16.16 1.84 1.20
C VAL A 191 -17.61 2.12 1.54
N ARG A 192 -18.54 1.22 1.16
CA ARG A 192 -19.95 1.40 1.51
C ARG A 192 -20.17 1.43 3.02
N THR A 193 -19.51 0.55 3.77
CA THR A 193 -19.62 0.51 5.23
C THR A 193 -19.03 1.77 5.86
N LEU A 194 -17.86 2.22 5.37
CA LEU A 194 -17.23 3.47 5.79
C LEU A 194 -18.19 4.66 5.58
N LEU A 195 -18.76 4.79 4.37
CA LEU A 195 -19.67 5.88 4.04
C LEU A 195 -21.01 5.80 4.80
N ALA A 196 -21.50 4.60 5.12
CA ALA A 196 -22.68 4.42 5.97
C ALA A 196 -22.43 4.84 7.43
N GLY A 197 -21.21 4.62 7.93
CA GLY A 197 -20.77 5.13 9.24
C GLY A 197 -20.56 6.64 9.28
N LEU A 198 -20.53 7.29 8.12
CA LEU A 198 -20.47 8.74 7.93
C LEU A 198 -21.89 9.34 7.76
N ALA A 199 -22.95 8.59 8.11
CA ALA A 199 -24.32 9.04 7.99
C ALA A 199 -24.58 10.31 8.81
N ALA A 200 -25.55 11.09 8.36
CA ALA A 200 -25.91 12.35 9.02
C ALA A 200 -26.24 12.15 10.50
N PRO A 201 -25.88 13.10 11.36
CA PRO A 201 -26.18 13.05 12.78
C PRO A 201 -27.68 12.87 13.03
N ASP A 202 -27.99 12.20 14.15
CA ASP A 202 -29.34 11.92 14.60
C ASP A 202 -30.19 13.20 14.56
N PRO A 203 -31.46 13.15 14.16
CA PRO A 203 -32.35 14.32 14.16
C PRO A 203 -32.38 15.07 15.49
N GLU A 204 -32.11 14.40 16.61
CA GLU A 204 -32.09 15.01 17.96
C GLU A 204 -30.83 15.86 18.22
N GLU A 205 -29.75 15.73 17.47
CA GLU A 205 -28.56 16.61 17.57
C GLU A 205 -28.74 17.94 16.78
N ARG A 206 -29.87 18.13 16.08
CA ARG A 206 -30.20 19.35 15.32
C ARG A 206 -31.11 20.32 16.07
N ALA A 207 -31.45 20.01 17.29
CA ALA A 207 -32.24 20.88 18.19
C ALA A 207 -31.31 21.58 19.19
#